data_0eb2b9fa684a7f815262b82d800c346c
#
_entry.id   0eb2b9fa684a7f815262b82d800c346c
#
_cell.length_a   1.000
_cell.length_b   1.000
_cell.length_c   1.000
_cell.angle_alpha   90.00
_cell.angle_beta   90.00
_cell.angle_gamma   90.00
#
_symmetry.space_group_name_H-M   'P 1'
#
loop_
_entity.id
_entity.type
_entity.pdbx_description
1 polymer ?
#
loop_
_entity_poly.entity_id
_entity_poly.type
_entity_poly.pdbx_seq_one_letter_code
_entity_poly.pdbx_strand_id
1 'polypeptide(L)'
;MARIARTALTAAAGLAALLGGATTAHAEPNTTYFRFAAEHSGKCLTVADGSLANGAAAVQSTCTTGDNQLFALKPAGQGYFMIQAKHSGRCLTTGADLNWKVQQKWCTSDLSTQRWRMVLVDMTTGLHQLCPVDQPAYCLTVPDYSTADGVQPGIGQCQNVSPQRWTATASVS
;
A
#
# COMPACT_ATOMS: atom_id res chain seq x y z
N MET A 1 -40.92 -2.71 83.66
CA MET A 1 -40.99 -1.43 82.88
C MET A 1 -40.31 -1.64 81.57
N ALA A 2 -41.09 -1.99 80.55
CA ALA A 2 -40.58 -2.35 79.26
C ALA A 2 -40.74 -1.13 78.31
N ARG A 3 -39.64 -0.68 77.68
CA ARG A 3 -39.71 0.34 76.65
C ARG A 3 -39.57 -0.33 75.30
N ILE A 4 -40.57 -0.22 74.46
CA ILE A 4 -40.67 -0.73 73.14
C ILE A 4 -39.94 0.29 72.18
N ALA A 5 -38.87 -0.11 71.51
CA ALA A 5 -38.24 0.67 70.48
C ALA A 5 -38.89 0.32 69.15
N ARG A 6 -39.41 1.31 68.40
CA ARG A 6 -39.95 1.19 67.07
C ARG A 6 -38.78 1.44 66.08
N THR A 7 -38.41 0.44 65.31
CA THR A 7 -37.49 0.57 64.18
C THR A 7 -38.26 0.95 62.93
N ALA A 8 -37.95 2.09 62.35
CA ALA A 8 -38.47 2.53 61.05
C ALA A 8 -37.62 1.93 59.93
N LEU A 9 -38.23 1.19 59.02
CA LEU A 9 -37.60 0.70 57.76
C LEU A 9 -37.68 1.84 56.74
N THR A 10 -36.57 2.36 56.35
CA THR A 10 -36.42 3.22 55.13
C THR A 10 -36.07 2.38 53.94
N ALA A 11 -36.99 2.24 52.98
CA ALA A 11 -36.74 1.65 51.68
C ALA A 11 -35.99 2.66 50.79
N ALA A 12 -34.75 2.38 50.47
CA ALA A 12 -33.98 3.12 49.45
C ALA A 12 -34.24 2.51 48.07
N ALA A 13 -34.98 3.21 47.24
CA ALA A 13 -35.16 2.87 45.83
C ALA A 13 -33.87 3.28 45.05
N GLY A 14 -33.09 2.30 44.68
CA GLY A 14 -31.92 2.51 43.82
C GLY A 14 -32.33 2.68 42.36
N LEU A 15 -32.14 3.88 41.78
CA LEU A 15 -32.21 4.12 40.33
C LEU A 15 -30.92 3.58 39.71
N ALA A 16 -31.00 2.44 39.01
CA ALA A 16 -29.92 1.97 38.16
C ALA A 16 -29.94 2.76 36.83
N ALA A 17 -29.07 3.75 36.70
CA ALA A 17 -28.84 4.43 35.44
C ALA A 17 -28.08 3.49 34.49
N LEU A 18 -28.77 2.95 33.47
CA LEU A 18 -28.15 2.25 32.35
C LEU A 18 -27.43 3.29 31.48
N LEU A 19 -26.14 3.47 31.71
CA LEU A 19 -25.26 4.18 30.79
C LEU A 19 -25.06 3.29 29.58
N GLY A 20 -25.93 3.42 28.59
CA GLY A 20 -25.73 2.83 27.25
C GLY A 20 -24.50 3.47 26.62
N GLY A 21 -23.36 2.79 26.67
CA GLY A 21 -22.17 3.19 25.95
C GLY A 21 -22.45 3.04 24.46
N ALA A 22 -22.62 4.16 23.73
CA ALA A 22 -22.63 4.16 22.30
C ALA A 22 -21.21 3.75 21.83
N THR A 23 -21.05 2.49 21.44
CA THR A 23 -19.87 2.05 20.72
C THR A 23 -19.90 2.70 19.34
N THR A 24 -19.12 3.76 19.14
CA THR A 24 -18.86 4.28 17.81
C THR A 24 -18.14 3.19 17.02
N ALA A 25 -18.86 2.52 16.12
CA ALA A 25 -18.23 1.66 15.13
C ALA A 25 -17.32 2.56 14.27
N HIS A 26 -16.03 2.53 14.52
CA HIS A 26 -15.05 3.10 13.61
C HIS A 26 -15.06 2.23 12.36
N ALA A 27 -15.67 2.72 11.28
CA ALA A 27 -15.49 2.11 9.98
C ALA A 27 -13.99 2.20 9.67
N GLU A 28 -13.32 1.05 9.58
CA GLU A 28 -11.96 0.96 9.07
C GLU A 28 -11.93 1.64 7.70
N PRO A 29 -10.99 2.56 7.43
CA PRO A 29 -10.91 3.21 6.14
C PRO A 29 -10.67 2.13 5.07
N ASN A 30 -11.65 1.97 4.17
CA ASN A 30 -11.57 0.99 3.09
C ASN A 30 -10.35 1.31 2.22
N THR A 31 -9.30 0.50 2.33
CA THR A 31 -8.04 0.72 1.60
C THR A 31 -8.21 0.19 0.19
N THR A 32 -8.16 1.07 -0.81
CA THR A 32 -8.12 0.65 -2.21
C THR A 32 -6.74 0.11 -2.55
N TYR A 33 -6.71 -1.10 -3.10
CA TYR A 33 -5.50 -1.72 -3.62
C TYR A 33 -5.47 -1.65 -5.14
N PHE A 34 -4.28 -1.57 -5.70
CA PHE A 34 -4.04 -1.51 -7.14
C PHE A 34 -3.14 -2.66 -7.56
N ARG A 35 -3.42 -3.18 -8.75
CA ARG A 35 -2.50 -4.03 -9.50
C ARG A 35 -1.87 -3.19 -10.60
N PHE A 36 -0.54 -3.25 -10.70
CA PHE A 36 0.21 -2.57 -11.74
C PHE A 36 0.67 -3.58 -12.77
N ALA A 37 0.25 -3.43 -14.04
CA ALA A 37 0.70 -4.28 -15.12
C ALA A 37 1.50 -3.46 -16.15
N ALA A 38 2.67 -3.99 -16.54
CA ALA A 38 3.53 -3.36 -17.54
C ALA A 38 2.90 -3.47 -18.93
N GLU A 39 2.85 -2.36 -19.67
CA GLU A 39 2.20 -2.32 -20.97
C GLU A 39 2.82 -3.31 -21.98
N HIS A 40 4.15 -3.39 -22.05
CA HIS A 40 4.84 -4.22 -23.05
C HIS A 40 4.68 -5.73 -22.84
N SER A 41 4.52 -6.17 -21.59
CA SER A 41 4.50 -7.60 -21.23
C SER A 41 3.14 -8.08 -20.73
N GLY A 42 2.26 -7.16 -20.31
CA GLY A 42 1.02 -7.49 -19.61
C GLY A 42 1.25 -8.12 -18.23
N LYS A 43 2.51 -8.21 -17.75
CA LYS A 43 2.84 -8.83 -16.47
C LYS A 43 2.72 -7.86 -15.30
N CYS A 44 2.40 -8.41 -14.15
CA CYS A 44 2.14 -7.66 -12.94
C CYS A 44 3.40 -7.42 -12.10
N LEU A 45 3.51 -6.22 -11.55
CA LEU A 45 4.47 -5.92 -10.49
C LEU A 45 4.15 -6.83 -9.30
N THR A 46 5.16 -7.52 -8.78
CA THR A 46 5.00 -8.63 -7.84
C THR A 46 6.13 -8.58 -6.82
N VAL A 47 5.82 -8.76 -5.54
CA VAL A 47 6.90 -9.12 -4.59
C VAL A 47 7.21 -10.59 -4.76
N ALA A 48 8.47 -10.89 -5.09
CA ALA A 48 8.92 -12.24 -5.42
C ALA A 48 8.53 -13.24 -4.30
N ASP A 49 8.04 -14.41 -4.72
CA ASP A 49 7.68 -15.54 -3.87
C ASP A 49 6.69 -15.24 -2.72
N GLY A 50 5.97 -14.11 -2.78
CA GLY A 50 5.14 -13.64 -1.68
C GLY A 50 5.94 -13.39 -0.38
N SER A 51 7.23 -13.14 -0.51
CA SER A 51 8.15 -12.99 0.60
C SER A 51 7.75 -11.86 1.54
N LEU A 52 7.77 -12.13 2.85
CA LEU A 52 7.61 -11.11 3.89
C LEU A 52 8.94 -10.48 4.30
N ALA A 53 10.06 -10.87 3.70
CA ALA A 53 11.37 -10.38 4.09
C ALA A 53 11.57 -8.91 3.72
N ASN A 54 12.28 -8.18 4.59
CA ASN A 54 12.79 -6.85 4.27
C ASN A 54 13.94 -7.02 3.25
N GLY A 55 13.84 -6.35 2.10
CA GLY A 55 14.79 -6.51 1.01
C GLY A 55 14.34 -7.51 -0.07
N ALA A 56 13.15 -8.13 0.03
CA ALA A 56 12.66 -8.97 -1.03
C ALA A 56 12.46 -8.18 -2.33
N ALA A 57 12.88 -8.77 -3.45
CA ALA A 57 12.82 -8.16 -4.77
C ALA A 57 11.37 -7.90 -5.20
N ALA A 58 11.13 -6.76 -5.81
CA ALA A 58 9.95 -6.57 -6.66
C ALA A 58 10.32 -7.03 -8.07
N VAL A 59 9.49 -7.88 -8.67
CA VAL A 59 9.70 -8.44 -10.01
C VAL A 59 8.46 -8.25 -10.87
N GLN A 60 8.57 -8.44 -12.18
CA GLN A 60 7.36 -8.69 -12.98
C GLN A 60 7.08 -10.19 -13.01
N SER A 61 5.80 -10.56 -12.96
CA SER A 61 5.36 -11.96 -13.06
C SER A 61 3.97 -12.04 -13.68
N THR A 62 3.62 -13.21 -14.20
CA THR A 62 2.26 -13.46 -14.66
C THR A 62 1.24 -13.02 -13.60
N CYS A 63 0.22 -12.29 -14.03
CA CYS A 63 -0.79 -11.74 -13.12
C CYS A 63 -1.62 -12.86 -12.47
N THR A 64 -1.78 -12.78 -11.17
CA THR A 64 -2.58 -13.72 -10.35
C THR A 64 -3.52 -12.94 -9.43
N THR A 65 -4.26 -13.64 -8.59
CA THR A 65 -5.10 -13.04 -7.55
C THR A 65 -4.33 -12.82 -6.23
N GLY A 66 -3.03 -13.12 -6.19
CA GLY A 66 -2.21 -13.07 -4.97
C GLY A 66 -2.04 -11.65 -4.41
N ASP A 67 -2.07 -11.53 -3.10
CA ASP A 67 -1.91 -10.26 -2.38
C ASP A 67 -0.51 -9.64 -2.54
N ASN A 68 0.49 -10.43 -2.97
CA ASN A 68 1.84 -9.96 -3.31
C ASN A 68 1.92 -9.18 -4.63
N GLN A 69 0.79 -9.07 -5.36
CA GLN A 69 0.61 -8.23 -6.56
C GLN A 69 -0.35 -7.06 -6.33
N LEU A 70 -0.80 -6.89 -5.10
CA LEU A 70 -1.70 -5.80 -4.71
C LEU A 70 -0.96 -4.77 -3.88
N PHE A 71 -1.14 -3.50 -4.23
CA PHE A 71 -0.42 -2.39 -3.60
C PHE A 71 -1.38 -1.26 -3.25
N ALA A 72 -1.26 -0.73 -2.03
CA ALA A 72 -1.93 0.50 -1.62
C ALA A 72 -1.04 1.71 -1.94
N LEU A 73 -1.65 2.77 -2.43
CA LEU A 73 -1.02 4.08 -2.57
C LEU A 73 -1.24 4.88 -1.28
N LYS A 74 -0.24 4.92 -0.41
CA LYS A 74 -0.29 5.66 0.85
C LYS A 74 0.20 7.09 0.63
N PRO A 75 -0.60 8.13 0.88
CA PRO A 75 -0.17 9.51 0.72
C PRO A 75 1.11 9.81 1.52
N ALA A 76 2.09 10.47 0.88
CA ALA A 76 3.38 10.85 1.47
C ALA A 76 3.65 12.36 1.36
N GLY A 77 2.57 13.16 1.24
CA GLY A 77 2.64 14.62 1.09
C GLY A 77 3.01 15.08 -0.33
N GLN A 78 2.71 16.33 -0.65
CA GLN A 78 3.09 16.98 -1.92
C GLN A 78 2.67 16.22 -3.20
N GLY A 79 1.61 15.43 -3.16
CA GLY A 79 1.17 14.60 -4.30
C GLY A 79 2.01 13.34 -4.53
N TYR A 80 2.86 12.97 -3.58
CA TYR A 80 3.64 11.73 -3.59
C TYR A 80 2.95 10.62 -2.82
N PHE A 81 3.35 9.37 -3.12
CA PHE A 81 2.82 8.17 -2.49
C PHE A 81 3.94 7.22 -2.09
N MET A 82 3.76 6.50 -1.01
CA MET A 82 4.43 5.22 -0.79
C MET A 82 3.59 4.12 -1.43
N ILE A 83 4.25 3.19 -2.11
CA ILE A 83 3.61 2.02 -2.73
C ILE A 83 3.78 0.85 -1.77
N GLN A 84 2.71 0.55 -1.00
CA GLN A 84 2.74 -0.45 0.07
C GLN A 84 2.14 -1.77 -0.40
N ALA A 85 2.90 -2.86 -0.32
CA ALA A 85 2.42 -4.20 -0.67
C ALA A 85 1.39 -4.70 0.36
N LYS A 86 0.26 -5.24 -0.12
CA LYS A 86 -0.86 -5.71 0.73
C LYS A 86 -0.43 -6.86 1.65
N HIS A 87 0.26 -7.88 1.12
CA HIS A 87 0.60 -9.09 1.86
C HIS A 87 1.62 -8.86 2.99
N SER A 88 2.54 -7.90 2.82
CA SER A 88 3.68 -7.70 3.73
C SER A 88 3.60 -6.41 4.54
N GLY A 89 2.77 -5.45 4.10
CA GLY A 89 2.74 -4.10 4.67
C GLY A 89 4.01 -3.28 4.43
N ARG A 90 4.96 -3.77 3.59
CA ARG A 90 6.21 -3.07 3.27
C ARG A 90 6.07 -2.19 2.04
N CYS A 91 6.95 -1.20 1.93
CA CYS A 91 6.93 -0.22 0.86
C CYS A 91 8.01 -0.51 -0.19
N LEU A 92 7.64 -0.30 -1.46
CA LEU A 92 8.61 -0.36 -2.55
C LEU A 92 9.64 0.74 -2.38
N THR A 93 10.90 0.37 -2.55
CA THR A 93 12.05 1.26 -2.45
C THR A 93 13.03 1.01 -3.59
N THR A 94 13.76 2.04 -3.97
CA THR A 94 14.88 2.00 -4.90
C THR A 94 16.02 2.85 -4.36
N GLY A 95 17.18 2.82 -4.97
CA GLY A 95 18.32 3.65 -4.57
C GLY A 95 19.64 3.13 -5.12
N ALA A 96 20.69 3.94 -4.98
CA ALA A 96 22.03 3.59 -5.47
C ALA A 96 22.61 2.36 -4.76
N ASP A 97 22.32 2.20 -3.46
CA ASP A 97 22.71 1.04 -2.65
C ASP A 97 22.09 -0.27 -3.14
N LEU A 98 21.01 -0.19 -3.95
CA LEU A 98 20.29 -1.32 -4.53
C LEU A 98 20.62 -1.51 -6.02
N ASN A 99 21.67 -0.86 -6.52
CA ASN A 99 21.95 -0.78 -7.96
C ASN A 99 20.70 -0.36 -8.77
N TRP A 100 19.93 0.58 -8.22
CA TRP A 100 18.69 1.14 -8.77
C TRP A 100 17.57 0.10 -9.03
N LYS A 101 17.69 -1.12 -8.53
CA LYS A 101 16.65 -2.14 -8.57
C LYS A 101 15.61 -1.88 -7.49
N VAL A 102 14.39 -2.36 -7.74
CA VAL A 102 13.27 -2.16 -6.80
C VAL A 102 13.10 -3.37 -5.90
N GLN A 103 12.93 -3.13 -4.62
CA GLN A 103 12.64 -4.14 -3.61
C GLN A 103 11.67 -3.58 -2.56
N GLN A 104 11.13 -4.42 -1.69
CA GLN A 104 10.36 -3.96 -0.55
C GLN A 104 11.23 -3.78 0.70
N LYS A 105 10.99 -2.72 1.46
CA LYS A 105 11.59 -2.46 2.79
C LYS A 105 10.54 -1.97 3.77
N TRP A 106 10.86 -1.92 5.06
CA TRP A 106 10.02 -1.26 6.05
C TRP A 106 9.64 0.13 5.57
N CYS A 107 8.35 0.48 5.71
CA CYS A 107 7.88 1.81 5.31
C CYS A 107 8.45 2.87 6.24
N THR A 108 9.04 3.91 5.65
CA THR A 108 9.60 5.07 6.36
C THR A 108 9.14 6.32 5.63
N SER A 109 8.25 7.10 6.25
CA SER A 109 7.54 8.22 5.62
C SER A 109 8.46 9.30 5.03
N ASP A 110 9.60 9.52 5.67
CA ASP A 110 10.52 10.60 5.30
C ASP A 110 11.61 10.16 4.32
N LEU A 111 11.62 8.87 3.96
CA LEU A 111 12.63 8.33 3.05
C LEU A 111 12.27 8.62 1.60
N SER A 112 13.03 9.46 0.93
CA SER A 112 12.78 9.89 -0.46
C SER A 112 12.79 8.70 -1.45
N THR A 113 13.61 7.67 -1.19
CA THR A 113 13.69 6.45 -1.99
C THR A 113 12.44 5.56 -1.93
N GLN A 114 11.50 5.86 -1.03
CA GLN A 114 10.20 5.18 -0.90
C GLN A 114 9.03 6.04 -1.36
N ARG A 115 9.28 7.28 -1.75
CA ARG A 115 8.25 8.17 -2.26
C ARG A 115 8.24 8.17 -3.77
N TRP A 116 7.08 7.99 -4.33
CA TRP A 116 6.85 7.85 -5.77
C TRP A 116 5.86 8.88 -6.26
N ARG A 117 6.06 9.35 -7.47
CA ARG A 117 5.11 10.12 -8.25
C ARG A 117 4.50 9.20 -9.29
N MET A 118 3.18 9.22 -9.41
CA MET A 118 2.44 8.53 -10.45
C MET A 118 2.04 9.57 -11.51
N VAL A 119 2.58 9.44 -12.71
CA VAL A 119 2.37 10.38 -13.82
C VAL A 119 1.51 9.72 -14.87
N LEU A 120 0.31 10.24 -15.09
CA LEU A 120 -0.55 9.79 -16.19
C LEU A 120 0.08 10.21 -17.53
N VAL A 121 0.38 9.25 -18.39
CA VAL A 121 1.04 9.49 -19.69
C VAL A 121 0.13 9.20 -20.88
N ASP A 122 -0.96 8.48 -20.68
CA ASP A 122 -2.00 8.25 -21.67
C ASP A 122 -3.37 8.22 -20.99
N MET A 123 -4.20 9.21 -21.27
CA MET A 123 -5.55 9.34 -20.71
C MET A 123 -6.54 8.33 -21.31
N THR A 124 -6.30 7.87 -22.51
CA THR A 124 -7.22 6.95 -23.21
C THR A 124 -7.11 5.54 -22.65
N THR A 125 -5.90 5.10 -22.36
CA THR A 125 -5.60 3.76 -21.84
C THR A 125 -5.35 3.72 -20.32
N GLY A 126 -5.24 4.89 -19.67
CA GLY A 126 -4.95 4.98 -18.24
C GLY A 126 -3.54 4.53 -17.88
N LEU A 127 -2.58 4.73 -18.80
CA LEU A 127 -1.18 4.37 -18.57
C LEU A 127 -0.46 5.41 -17.73
N HIS A 128 0.35 4.92 -16.80
CA HIS A 128 1.11 5.75 -15.86
C HIS A 128 2.58 5.39 -15.88
N GLN A 129 3.42 6.37 -15.55
CA GLN A 129 4.79 6.15 -15.13
C GLN A 129 4.90 6.28 -13.62
N LEU A 130 5.68 5.41 -12.99
CA LEU A 130 6.00 5.44 -11.56
C LEU A 130 7.44 5.95 -11.41
N CYS A 131 7.59 7.17 -10.89
CA CYS A 131 8.89 7.84 -10.82
C CYS A 131 9.26 8.11 -9.36
N PRO A 132 10.45 7.69 -8.90
CA PRO A 132 10.89 7.97 -7.54
C PRO A 132 11.19 9.46 -7.35
N VAL A 133 10.94 9.96 -6.14
CA VAL A 133 11.06 11.39 -5.85
C VAL A 133 12.50 11.86 -5.79
N ASP A 134 13.41 11.01 -5.32
CA ASP A 134 14.85 11.28 -5.26
C ASP A 134 15.53 11.27 -6.64
N GLN A 135 14.89 10.68 -7.65
CA GLN A 135 15.36 10.64 -9.03
C GLN A 135 14.23 11.01 -10.01
N PRO A 136 13.79 12.28 -10.04
CA PRO A 136 12.55 12.68 -10.74
C PRO A 136 12.62 12.55 -12.27
N ALA A 137 13.82 12.43 -12.85
CA ALA A 137 14.04 12.17 -14.28
C ALA A 137 14.04 10.68 -14.63
N TYR A 138 13.86 9.79 -13.63
CA TYR A 138 13.87 8.34 -13.80
C TYR A 138 12.50 7.75 -13.50
N CYS A 139 12.18 6.65 -14.19
CA CYS A 139 10.92 5.94 -14.08
C CYS A 139 11.14 4.45 -13.86
N LEU A 140 10.20 3.79 -13.18
CA LEU A 140 10.19 2.34 -13.02
C LEU A 140 10.20 1.67 -14.39
N THR A 141 11.21 0.85 -14.64
CA THR A 141 11.51 0.28 -15.96
C THR A 141 11.76 -1.23 -15.84
N VAL A 142 11.11 -2.01 -16.69
CA VAL A 142 11.52 -3.40 -16.91
C VAL A 142 12.70 -3.41 -17.91
N PRO A 143 13.86 -3.98 -17.54
CA PRO A 143 15.03 -3.96 -18.39
C PRO A 143 14.82 -4.78 -19.68
N ASP A 144 15.52 -4.38 -20.74
CA ASP A 144 15.65 -5.11 -22.00
C ASP A 144 14.32 -5.49 -22.69
N TYR A 145 13.24 -4.76 -22.41
CA TYR A 145 11.88 -5.12 -22.87
C TYR A 145 11.50 -6.57 -22.55
N SER A 146 12.07 -7.13 -21.49
CA SER A 146 11.87 -8.53 -21.12
C SER A 146 10.41 -8.81 -20.81
N THR A 147 9.90 -9.92 -21.35
CA THR A 147 8.57 -10.45 -21.04
C THR A 147 8.60 -11.67 -20.11
N ALA A 148 9.79 -12.03 -19.59
CA ALA A 148 9.96 -13.18 -18.72
C ALA A 148 9.45 -12.89 -17.30
N ASP A 149 8.95 -13.93 -16.62
CA ASP A 149 8.66 -13.88 -15.18
C ASP A 149 9.96 -13.78 -14.36
N GLY A 150 9.86 -13.17 -13.19
CA GLY A 150 10.98 -13.04 -12.26
C GLY A 150 11.96 -11.91 -12.59
N VAL A 151 11.75 -11.17 -13.68
CA VAL A 151 12.62 -10.04 -14.03
C VAL A 151 12.39 -8.90 -13.06
N GLN A 152 13.46 -8.42 -12.42
CA GLN A 152 13.43 -7.35 -11.45
C GLN A 152 13.51 -5.99 -12.15
N PRO A 153 12.44 -5.15 -12.08
CA PRO A 153 12.49 -3.78 -12.53
C PRO A 153 13.51 -2.96 -11.74
N GLY A 154 14.05 -1.98 -12.44
CA GLY A 154 14.86 -0.93 -11.85
C GLY A 154 14.29 0.44 -12.19
N ILE A 155 15.09 1.49 -12.03
CA ILE A 155 14.76 2.80 -12.58
C ILE A 155 15.67 3.12 -13.75
N GLY A 156 15.09 3.68 -14.81
CA GLY A 156 15.79 4.16 -16.00
C GLY A 156 15.31 5.55 -16.36
N GLN A 157 16.10 6.29 -17.13
CA GLN A 157 15.71 7.61 -17.61
C GLN A 157 14.31 7.54 -18.24
N CYS A 158 13.40 8.46 -17.88
CA CYS A 158 12.04 8.49 -18.39
C CYS A 158 12.05 8.80 -19.89
N GLN A 159 11.56 7.87 -20.71
CA GLN A 159 11.52 7.97 -22.17
C GLN A 159 10.12 7.72 -22.74
N ASN A 160 9.13 7.52 -21.87
CA ASN A 160 7.76 7.18 -22.24
C ASN A 160 7.64 5.98 -23.19
N VAL A 161 8.48 4.96 -22.99
CA VAL A 161 8.47 3.69 -23.72
C VAL A 161 7.65 2.63 -22.98
N SER A 162 7.17 1.61 -23.67
CA SER A 162 6.24 0.61 -23.10
C SER A 162 6.74 -0.13 -21.85
N PRO A 163 8.05 -0.43 -21.63
CA PRO A 163 8.50 -1.03 -20.38
C PRO A 163 8.51 -0.07 -19.17
N GLN A 164 8.21 1.22 -19.40
CA GLN A 164 8.06 2.23 -18.36
C GLN A 164 6.61 2.63 -18.10
N ARG A 165 5.67 2.10 -18.88
CA ARG A 165 4.26 2.43 -18.78
C ARG A 165 3.50 1.29 -18.11
N TRP A 166 2.67 1.63 -17.15
CA TRP A 166 1.97 0.70 -16.28
C TRP A 166 0.49 1.05 -16.21
N THR A 167 -0.37 0.08 -16.39
CA THR A 167 -1.78 0.23 -16.00
C THR A 167 -1.90 0.08 -14.49
N ALA A 168 -2.84 0.81 -13.90
CA ALA A 168 -3.17 0.70 -12.47
C ALA A 168 -4.66 0.30 -12.36
N THR A 169 -4.91 -0.97 -12.10
CA THR A 169 -6.28 -1.48 -11.96
C THR A 169 -6.64 -1.61 -10.49
N ALA A 170 -7.71 -0.91 -10.06
CA ALA A 170 -8.20 -1.03 -8.69
C ALA A 170 -8.76 -2.43 -8.44
N SER A 171 -8.42 -3.00 -7.30
CA SER A 171 -9.00 -4.23 -6.77
C SER A 171 -9.88 -3.87 -5.59
N VAL A 172 -11.18 -4.14 -5.71
CA VAL A 172 -12.12 -4.00 -4.59
C VAL A 172 -11.98 -5.28 -3.76
N SER A 173 -11.55 -5.13 -2.53
CA SER A 173 -11.49 -6.24 -1.55
C SER A 173 -12.67 -6.18 -0.61
#